data_b68381d0fb8ad6d3c47db87ab9fdba2a
#
_entry.id   b68381d0fb8ad6d3c47db87ab9fdba2a
#
_cell.length_a   1.000
_cell.length_b   1.000
_cell.length_c   1.000
_cell.angle_alpha   90.00
_cell.angle_beta   90.00
_cell.angle_gamma   90.00
#
_symmetry.space_group_name_H-M   'P 1'
#
loop_
_entity.id
_entity.type
_entity.pdbx_description
1 polymer ?
#
loop_
_entity_poly.entity_id
_entity_poly.type
_entity_poly.pdbx_seq_one_letter_code
_entity_poly.pdbx_strand_id
1 'polypeptide(L)'
;MEPNLLIAAISGFVGALILTFLIYLLKLFGQDIDIPYLIGTRFVDIQKKSQVYLDASLLHLLIGAGWGMLYVILLTAMVVTPNWPAGILWGFGHGIFVGAMIGIIADTHPYIGEDNPIKSPGILGREWGTLMPYWILGLHIIFGVCTLSIYHWWLTG
;
A
#
# COMPACT_ATOMS: atom_id res chain seq x y z
N MET A 1 16.17 -7.36 20.94
CA MET A 1 15.76 -8.61 20.24
C MET A 1 16.08 -8.42 18.77
N GLU A 2 16.73 -9.37 18.12
CA GLU A 2 17.00 -9.24 16.67
C GLU A 2 15.70 -9.42 15.88
N PRO A 3 15.48 -8.59 14.83
CA PRO A 3 14.27 -8.69 14.03
C PRO A 3 14.27 -9.97 13.18
N ASN A 4 13.18 -10.72 13.17
CA ASN A 4 12.99 -11.82 12.24
C ASN A 4 12.46 -11.29 10.90
N LEU A 5 13.36 -11.04 9.95
CA LEU A 5 13.03 -10.42 8.67
C LEU A 5 12.16 -11.31 7.77
N LEU A 6 12.27 -12.64 7.86
CA LEU A 6 11.43 -13.53 7.08
C LEU A 6 9.97 -13.45 7.55
N ILE A 7 9.73 -13.52 8.86
CA ILE A 7 8.39 -13.34 9.43
C ILE A 7 7.85 -11.95 9.11
N ALA A 8 8.69 -10.92 9.20
CA ALA A 8 8.31 -9.55 8.86
C ALA A 8 7.88 -9.41 7.39
N ALA A 9 8.63 -10.03 6.46
CA ALA A 9 8.29 -10.05 5.04
C ALA A 9 6.97 -10.79 4.77
N ILE A 10 6.77 -11.96 5.38
CA ILE A 10 5.51 -12.72 5.27
C ILE A 10 4.34 -11.92 5.83
N SER A 11 4.52 -11.28 7.00
CA SER A 11 3.48 -10.47 7.62
C SER A 11 3.11 -9.26 6.75
N GLY A 12 4.10 -8.59 6.16
CA GLY A 12 3.87 -7.48 5.23
C GLY A 12 3.22 -7.93 3.93
N PHE A 13 3.59 -9.09 3.40
CA PHE A 13 2.95 -9.70 2.23
C PHE A 13 1.46 -9.97 2.50
N VAL A 14 1.14 -10.59 3.63
CA VAL A 14 -0.26 -10.88 4.02
C VAL A 14 -1.03 -9.58 4.28
N GLY A 15 -0.41 -8.59 4.93
CA GLY A 15 -1.00 -7.27 5.11
C GLY A 15 -1.34 -6.59 3.77
N ALA A 16 -0.43 -6.68 2.79
CA ALA A 16 -0.66 -6.15 1.45
C ALA A 16 -1.73 -6.94 0.67
N LEU A 17 -1.84 -8.24 0.89
CA LEU A 17 -2.89 -9.07 0.30
C LEU A 17 -4.27 -8.62 0.80
N ILE A 18 -4.41 -8.41 2.12
CA ILE A 18 -5.63 -7.88 2.73
C ILE A 18 -5.94 -6.50 2.16
N LEU A 19 -4.94 -5.62 2.07
CA LEU A 19 -5.10 -4.27 1.51
C LEU A 19 -5.54 -4.30 0.05
N THR A 20 -4.91 -5.12 -0.78
CA THR A 20 -5.27 -5.29 -2.20
C THR A 20 -6.70 -5.79 -2.35
N PHE A 21 -7.10 -6.78 -1.54
CA PHE A 21 -8.47 -7.27 -1.50
C PHE A 21 -9.47 -6.15 -1.14
N LEU A 22 -9.17 -5.33 -0.13
CA LEU A 22 -10.03 -4.22 0.27
C LEU A 22 -10.12 -3.14 -0.81
N ILE A 23 -9.04 -2.83 -1.52
CA ILE A 23 -9.06 -1.90 -2.65
C ILE A 23 -10.04 -2.40 -3.73
N TYR A 24 -9.95 -3.66 -4.12
CA TYR A 24 -10.85 -4.21 -5.13
C TYR A 24 -12.30 -4.32 -4.62
N LEU A 25 -12.50 -4.60 -3.34
CA LEU A 25 -13.82 -4.57 -2.73
C LEU A 25 -14.42 -3.16 -2.77
N LEU A 26 -13.67 -2.13 -2.40
CA LEU A 26 -14.12 -0.73 -2.47
C LEU A 26 -14.44 -0.30 -3.89
N LYS A 27 -13.70 -0.80 -4.88
CA LYS A 27 -13.99 -0.56 -6.29
C LYS A 27 -15.36 -1.12 -6.71
N LEU A 28 -15.78 -2.27 -6.16
CA LEU A 28 -17.13 -2.81 -6.38
C LEU A 28 -18.23 -1.92 -5.81
N PHE A 29 -17.92 -1.12 -4.78
CA PHE A 29 -18.82 -0.12 -4.20
C PHE A 29 -18.68 1.28 -4.82
N GLY A 30 -18.05 1.38 -6.00
CA GLY A 30 -17.95 2.63 -6.76
C GLY A 30 -16.86 3.58 -6.27
N GLN A 31 -15.94 3.11 -5.42
CA GLN A 31 -14.77 3.91 -5.04
C GLN A 31 -13.62 3.64 -6.03
N ASP A 32 -13.26 4.64 -6.79
CA ASP A 32 -12.26 4.50 -7.86
C ASP A 32 -10.82 4.65 -7.32
N ILE A 33 -10.48 3.79 -6.36
CA ILE A 33 -9.13 3.70 -5.79
C ILE A 33 -8.37 2.63 -6.55
N ASP A 34 -7.51 3.02 -7.47
CA ASP A 34 -6.78 2.04 -8.28
C ASP A 34 -5.26 2.30 -8.27
N ILE A 35 -4.72 2.43 -7.06
CA ILE A 35 -3.26 2.59 -6.86
C ILE A 35 -2.47 1.43 -7.50
N PRO A 36 -2.87 0.14 -7.33
CA PRO A 36 -2.18 -0.94 -8.03
C PRO A 36 -2.20 -0.77 -9.54
N TYR A 37 -3.32 -0.38 -10.14
CA TYR A 37 -3.41 -0.15 -11.58
C TYR A 37 -2.51 1.00 -12.04
N LEU A 38 -2.48 2.10 -11.29
CA LEU A 38 -1.58 3.23 -11.55
C LEU A 38 -0.11 2.77 -11.57
N ILE A 39 0.30 1.97 -10.59
CA ILE A 39 1.66 1.44 -10.53
C ILE A 39 1.90 0.45 -11.69
N GLY A 40 0.96 -0.45 -11.97
CA GLY A 40 1.10 -1.48 -12.99
C GLY A 40 1.24 -0.91 -14.40
N THR A 41 0.47 0.11 -14.74
CA THR A 41 0.53 0.78 -16.05
C THR A 41 1.83 1.56 -16.28
N ARG A 42 2.66 1.71 -15.26
CA ARG A 42 4.02 2.23 -15.42
C ARG A 42 4.94 1.24 -16.14
N PHE A 43 4.66 -0.05 -16.04
CA PHE A 43 5.53 -1.14 -16.50
C PHE A 43 4.91 -1.98 -17.63
N VAL A 44 3.59 -1.96 -17.76
CA VAL A 44 2.83 -2.79 -18.71
C VAL A 44 1.93 -1.91 -19.57
N ASP A 45 1.80 -2.27 -20.85
CA ASP A 45 0.90 -1.57 -21.78
C ASP A 45 -0.54 -1.58 -21.24
N ILE A 46 -1.16 -0.41 -21.19
CA ILE A 46 -2.51 -0.18 -20.70
C ILE A 46 -3.59 -1.01 -21.43
N GLN A 47 -3.33 -1.38 -22.68
CA GLN A 47 -4.25 -2.22 -23.45
C GLN A 47 -4.35 -3.66 -22.92
N LYS A 48 -3.32 -4.13 -22.20
CA LYS A 48 -3.26 -5.46 -21.61
C LYS A 48 -3.81 -5.49 -20.18
N LYS A 49 -5.06 -5.05 -19.97
CA LYS A 49 -5.67 -4.85 -18.66
C LYS A 49 -5.46 -5.99 -17.66
N SER A 50 -5.69 -7.24 -18.08
CA SER A 50 -5.54 -8.40 -17.16
C SER A 50 -4.10 -8.56 -16.69
N GLN A 51 -3.13 -8.33 -17.56
CA GLN A 51 -1.71 -8.38 -17.20
C GLN A 51 -1.33 -7.22 -16.29
N VAL A 52 -1.83 -6.01 -16.59
CA VAL A 52 -1.61 -4.83 -15.72
C VAL A 52 -2.07 -5.13 -14.29
N TYR A 53 -3.29 -5.65 -14.10
CA TYR A 53 -3.79 -5.96 -12.76
C TYR A 53 -3.02 -7.08 -12.07
N LEU A 54 -2.59 -8.11 -12.80
CA LEU A 54 -1.79 -9.20 -12.25
C LEU A 54 -0.43 -8.68 -11.78
N ASP A 55 0.29 -8.00 -12.65
CA ASP A 55 1.65 -7.51 -12.37
C ASP A 55 1.61 -6.41 -11.29
N ALA A 56 0.60 -5.53 -11.34
CA ALA A 56 0.36 -4.53 -10.32
C ALA A 56 0.11 -5.15 -8.93
N SER A 57 -0.74 -6.18 -8.87
CA SER A 57 -1.03 -6.87 -7.61
C SER A 57 0.21 -7.57 -7.07
N LEU A 58 0.94 -8.29 -7.90
CA LEU A 58 2.19 -8.96 -7.51
C LEU A 58 3.22 -7.95 -6.99
N LEU A 59 3.42 -6.85 -7.70
CA LEU A 59 4.32 -5.78 -7.28
C LEU A 59 3.88 -5.16 -5.95
N HIS A 60 2.59 -4.91 -5.78
CA HIS A 60 2.04 -4.37 -4.52
C HIS A 60 2.29 -5.32 -3.34
N LEU A 61 2.14 -6.64 -3.53
CA LEU A 61 2.44 -7.64 -2.50
C LEU A 61 3.94 -7.66 -2.14
N LEU A 62 4.83 -7.57 -3.13
CA LEU A 62 6.28 -7.52 -2.91
C LEU A 62 6.70 -6.22 -2.19
N ILE A 63 6.13 -5.08 -2.58
CA ILE A 63 6.34 -3.81 -1.89
C ILE A 63 5.85 -3.92 -0.44
N GLY A 64 4.70 -4.54 -0.21
CA GLY A 64 4.17 -4.78 1.13
C GLY A 64 5.07 -5.65 1.99
N ALA A 65 5.69 -6.69 1.42
CA ALA A 65 6.70 -7.50 2.12
C ALA A 65 7.91 -6.63 2.53
N GLY A 66 8.39 -5.76 1.64
CA GLY A 66 9.46 -4.80 1.93
C GLY A 66 9.10 -3.83 3.05
N TRP A 67 7.87 -3.29 3.05
CA TRP A 67 7.39 -2.43 4.12
C TRP A 67 7.25 -3.16 5.46
N GLY A 68 6.83 -4.43 5.46
CA GLY A 68 6.81 -5.25 6.67
C GLY A 68 8.19 -5.37 7.31
N MET A 69 9.22 -5.66 6.50
CA MET A 69 10.61 -5.68 6.98
C MET A 69 11.05 -4.32 7.52
N LEU A 70 10.76 -3.24 6.78
CA LEU A 70 11.14 -1.87 7.17
C LEU A 70 10.48 -1.49 8.51
N TYR A 71 9.21 -1.77 8.71
CA TYR A 71 8.52 -1.51 9.98
C TYR A 71 9.22 -2.18 11.15
N VAL A 72 9.53 -3.46 11.01
CA VAL A 72 10.13 -4.24 12.10
C VAL A 72 11.56 -3.78 12.38
N ILE A 73 12.35 -3.48 11.35
CA ILE A 73 13.70 -2.93 11.51
C ILE A 73 13.66 -1.62 12.30
N LEU A 74 12.82 -0.68 11.88
CA LEU A 74 12.74 0.65 12.50
C LEU A 74 12.20 0.58 13.93
N LEU A 75 11.14 -0.22 14.18
CA LEU A 75 10.60 -0.40 15.53
C LEU A 75 11.63 -1.06 16.47
N THR A 76 12.37 -2.05 15.97
CA THR A 76 13.44 -2.69 16.75
C THR A 76 14.56 -1.70 17.07
N ALA A 77 14.97 -0.89 16.11
CA ALA A 77 15.98 0.16 16.32
C ALA A 77 15.53 1.22 17.35
N MET A 78 14.23 1.51 17.37
CA MET A 78 13.62 2.45 18.32
C MET A 78 13.28 1.80 19.69
N VAL A 79 13.54 0.52 19.86
CA VAL A 79 13.21 -0.25 21.09
C VAL A 79 11.68 -0.25 21.36
N VAL A 80 10.89 -0.24 20.29
CA VAL A 80 9.42 -0.29 20.35
C VAL A 80 8.94 -1.69 19.96
N THR A 81 8.04 -2.25 20.76
CA THR A 81 7.45 -3.56 20.47
C THR A 81 6.57 -3.51 19.21
N PRO A 82 6.84 -4.34 18.19
CA PRO A 82 5.97 -4.45 17.02
C PRO A 82 4.62 -5.09 17.41
N ASN A 83 3.57 -4.29 17.49
CA ASN A 83 2.22 -4.68 17.88
C ASN A 83 1.17 -3.85 17.14
N TRP A 84 -0.12 -4.13 17.35
CA TRP A 84 -1.19 -3.42 16.66
C TRP A 84 -1.25 -1.90 16.92
N PRO A 85 -0.98 -1.36 18.15
CA PRO A 85 -0.93 0.09 18.36
C PRO A 85 0.19 0.76 17.56
N ALA A 86 1.37 0.14 17.53
CA ALA A 86 2.45 0.61 16.64
C ALA A 86 2.01 0.56 15.18
N GLY A 87 1.23 -0.46 14.78
CA GLY A 87 0.65 -0.59 13.44
C GLY A 87 -0.25 0.57 13.04
N ILE A 88 -1.03 1.13 13.95
CA ILE A 88 -1.85 2.33 13.68
C ILE A 88 -0.94 3.52 13.31
N LEU A 89 0.05 3.80 14.14
CA LEU A 89 0.93 4.96 13.95
C LEU A 89 1.77 4.83 12.67
N TRP A 90 2.38 3.67 12.48
CA TRP A 90 3.20 3.41 11.29
C TRP A 90 2.38 3.33 10.01
N GLY A 91 1.20 2.72 10.07
CA GLY A 91 0.26 2.68 8.96
C GLY A 91 -0.24 4.07 8.57
N PHE A 92 -0.51 4.94 9.53
CA PHE A 92 -0.88 6.33 9.27
C PHE A 92 0.25 7.10 8.56
N GLY A 93 1.48 7.02 9.10
CA GLY A 93 2.66 7.64 8.47
C GLY A 93 2.92 7.10 7.07
N HIS A 94 2.77 5.77 6.88
CA HIS A 94 2.88 5.13 5.57
C HIS A 94 1.80 5.64 4.59
N GLY A 95 0.56 5.78 5.04
CA GLY A 95 -0.53 6.31 4.21
C GLY A 95 -0.26 7.75 3.75
N ILE A 96 0.30 8.60 4.63
CA ILE A 96 0.75 9.95 4.25
C ILE A 96 1.86 9.86 3.18
N PHE A 97 2.86 9.01 3.42
CA PHE A 97 3.97 8.83 2.49
C PHE A 97 3.47 8.36 1.11
N VAL A 98 2.65 7.31 1.06
CA VAL A 98 2.08 6.80 -0.20
C VAL A 98 1.22 7.86 -0.87
N GLY A 99 0.36 8.55 -0.10
CA GLY A 99 -0.50 9.60 -0.63
C GLY A 99 0.29 10.78 -1.24
N ALA A 100 1.46 11.12 -0.70
CA ALA A 100 2.36 12.08 -1.31
C ALA A 100 3.03 11.51 -2.57
N MET A 101 3.54 10.25 -2.47
CA MET A 101 4.25 9.60 -3.57
C MET A 101 3.39 9.37 -4.80
N ILE A 102 2.10 9.03 -4.67
CA ILE A 102 1.23 8.83 -5.84
C ILE A 102 1.06 10.11 -6.65
N GLY A 103 1.04 11.28 -6.02
CA GLY A 103 1.04 12.56 -6.72
C GLY A 103 2.33 12.76 -7.53
N ILE A 104 3.49 12.51 -6.91
CA ILE A 104 4.80 12.65 -7.57
C ILE A 104 4.96 11.62 -8.72
N ILE A 105 4.53 10.38 -8.50
CA ILE A 105 4.57 9.34 -9.54
C ILE A 105 3.70 9.72 -10.73
N ALA A 106 2.55 10.34 -10.48
CA ALA A 106 1.63 10.79 -11.51
C ALA A 106 2.26 11.82 -12.47
N ASP A 107 3.09 12.74 -11.95
CA ASP A 107 3.75 13.78 -12.75
C ASP A 107 4.71 13.22 -13.82
N THR A 108 5.18 12.00 -13.64
CA THR A 108 6.09 11.32 -14.58
C THR A 108 5.46 10.11 -15.26
N HIS A 109 4.15 9.92 -15.11
CA HIS A 109 3.47 8.73 -15.60
C HIS A 109 3.15 8.83 -17.09
N PRO A 110 3.49 7.80 -17.93
CA PRO A 110 3.33 7.89 -19.38
C PRO A 110 1.86 7.99 -19.86
N TYR A 111 0.90 7.58 -19.04
CA TYR A 111 -0.53 7.56 -19.38
C TYR A 111 -1.36 8.58 -18.57
N ILE A 112 -0.73 9.55 -17.93
CA ILE A 112 -1.38 10.67 -17.25
C ILE A 112 -1.05 11.97 -18.02
N GLY A 113 -2.06 12.79 -18.30
CA GLY A 113 -1.96 14.05 -19.03
C GLY A 113 -3.29 14.43 -19.65
N GLU A 114 -3.35 15.58 -20.35
CA GLU A 114 -4.61 16.15 -20.89
C GLU A 114 -5.34 15.20 -21.85
N ASP A 115 -4.60 14.48 -22.70
CA ASP A 115 -5.16 13.56 -23.70
C ASP A 115 -5.00 12.08 -23.31
N ASN A 116 -4.63 11.80 -22.06
CA ASN A 116 -4.29 10.45 -21.62
C ASN A 116 -5.43 9.78 -20.84
N PRO A 117 -5.54 8.43 -20.91
CA PRO A 117 -6.69 7.70 -20.38
C PRO A 117 -6.75 7.59 -18.85
N ILE A 118 -5.65 7.92 -18.14
CA ILE A 118 -5.60 7.84 -16.67
C ILE A 118 -5.69 9.24 -16.09
N LYS A 119 -6.68 9.46 -15.22
CA LYS A 119 -6.81 10.70 -14.47
C LYS A 119 -5.74 10.76 -13.38
N SER A 120 -5.06 11.90 -13.26
CA SER A 120 -4.12 12.16 -12.17
C SER A 120 -4.80 11.96 -10.81
N PRO A 121 -4.15 11.27 -9.85
CA PRO A 121 -4.66 11.20 -8.48
C PRO A 121 -4.51 12.52 -7.72
N GLY A 122 -3.53 13.34 -8.08
CA GLY A 122 -3.08 14.43 -7.24
C GLY A 122 -2.52 13.96 -5.90
N ILE A 123 -2.11 14.89 -5.06
CA ILE A 123 -1.61 14.56 -3.71
C ILE A 123 -2.74 13.96 -2.87
N LEU A 124 -2.45 12.82 -2.20
CA LEU A 124 -3.42 12.06 -1.40
C LEU A 124 -4.65 11.58 -2.19
N GLY A 125 -4.56 11.48 -3.50
CA GLY A 125 -5.68 11.04 -4.33
C GLY A 125 -6.83 12.03 -4.44
N ARG A 126 -6.65 13.30 -4.07
CA ARG A 126 -7.72 14.31 -4.00
C ARG A 126 -8.46 14.53 -5.32
N GLU A 127 -7.77 14.35 -6.44
CA GLU A 127 -8.38 14.52 -7.77
C GLU A 127 -9.26 13.32 -8.16
N TRP A 128 -9.09 12.17 -7.53
CA TRP A 128 -9.98 11.02 -7.69
C TRP A 128 -11.29 11.15 -6.90
N GLY A 129 -11.29 11.98 -5.83
CA GLY A 129 -12.48 12.27 -5.04
C GLY A 129 -12.17 12.83 -3.64
N THR A 130 -13.16 13.50 -3.05
CA THR A 130 -13.01 14.16 -1.74
C THR A 130 -12.75 13.18 -0.58
N LEU A 131 -13.20 11.93 -0.70
CA LEU A 131 -13.01 10.88 0.31
C LEU A 131 -11.71 10.08 0.11
N MET A 132 -11.01 10.24 -1.02
CA MET A 132 -9.81 9.45 -1.32
C MET A 132 -8.69 9.59 -0.30
N PRO A 133 -8.37 10.77 0.25
CA PRO A 133 -7.38 10.89 1.31
C PRO A 133 -7.68 10.00 2.52
N TYR A 134 -8.95 9.94 2.93
CA TYR A 134 -9.37 9.11 4.07
C TYR A 134 -9.27 7.62 3.77
N TRP A 135 -9.62 7.20 2.55
CA TRP A 135 -9.46 5.83 2.11
C TRP A 135 -8.00 5.42 2.07
N ILE A 136 -7.13 6.24 1.48
CA ILE A 136 -5.69 5.96 1.41
C ILE A 136 -5.11 5.82 2.82
N LEU A 137 -5.41 6.76 3.72
CA LEU A 137 -4.92 6.70 5.09
C LEU A 137 -5.49 5.49 5.84
N GLY A 138 -6.81 5.27 5.78
CA GLY A 138 -7.48 4.17 6.48
C GLY A 138 -6.98 2.79 6.03
N LEU A 139 -6.82 2.59 4.74
CA LEU A 139 -6.31 1.34 4.17
C LEU A 139 -4.87 1.07 4.63
N HIS A 140 -4.01 2.07 4.68
CA HIS A 140 -2.64 1.88 5.16
C HIS A 140 -2.55 1.70 6.68
N ILE A 141 -3.48 2.29 7.46
CA ILE A 141 -3.61 1.96 8.89
C ILE A 141 -3.98 0.47 9.04
N ILE A 142 -4.93 -0.05 8.26
CA ILE A 142 -5.28 -1.47 8.27
C ILE A 142 -4.06 -2.33 7.90
N PHE A 143 -3.32 -1.94 6.86
CA PHE A 143 -2.07 -2.62 6.50
C PHE A 143 -1.09 -2.68 7.66
N GLY A 144 -0.83 -1.55 8.32
CA GLY A 144 0.10 -1.48 9.46
C GLY A 144 -0.36 -2.35 10.64
N VAL A 145 -1.64 -2.27 10.99
CA VAL A 145 -2.24 -3.09 12.06
C VAL A 145 -2.14 -4.57 11.74
N CYS A 146 -2.56 -5.01 10.56
CA CYS A 146 -2.49 -6.41 10.15
C CYS A 146 -1.04 -6.93 10.14
N THR A 147 -0.13 -6.19 9.51
CA THR A 147 1.29 -6.57 9.41
C THR A 147 1.92 -6.76 10.78
N LEU A 148 1.79 -5.78 11.68
CA LEU A 148 2.43 -5.85 12.99
C LEU A 148 1.71 -6.78 13.96
N SER A 149 0.39 -6.98 13.83
CA SER A 149 -0.34 -7.99 14.61
C SER A 149 0.07 -9.41 14.22
N ILE A 150 0.17 -9.70 12.93
CA ILE A 150 0.61 -11.00 12.42
C ILE A 150 2.06 -11.27 12.86
N TYR A 151 2.94 -10.30 12.69
CA TYR A 151 4.33 -10.41 13.13
C TYR A 151 4.44 -10.70 14.63
N HIS A 152 3.70 -9.95 15.45
CA HIS A 152 3.67 -10.14 16.90
C HIS A 152 3.17 -11.53 17.30
N TRP A 153 2.08 -11.98 16.70
CA TRP A 153 1.50 -13.29 16.96
C TRP A 153 2.49 -14.44 16.65
N TRP A 154 3.22 -14.34 15.54
CA TRP A 154 4.23 -15.38 15.20
C TRP A 154 5.40 -15.46 16.17
N LEU A 155 5.67 -14.40 16.92
CA LEU A 155 6.77 -14.38 17.89
C LEU A 155 6.35 -14.71 19.30
N THR A 156 5.07 -14.61 19.63
CA THR A 156 4.55 -14.76 21.00
C THR A 156 3.57 -15.92 21.17
N GLY A 157 2.98 -16.43 20.10
CA GLY A 157 2.08 -17.59 20.07
C GLY A 157 2.83 -18.87 19.85
#